data_bbf150cf8825c979c5b2e5b961062d60
#
_entry.id   bbf150cf8825c979c5b2e5b961062d60
#
_cell.length_a   1.000
_cell.length_b   1.000
_cell.length_c   1.000
_cell.angle_alpha   90.00
_cell.angle_beta   90.00
_cell.angle_gamma   90.00
#
_symmetry.space_group_name_H-M   'P 1'
#
loop_
_entity.id
_entity.type
_entity.pdbx_description
1 polymer ?
#
loop_
_entity_poly.entity_id
_entity_poly.type
_entity_poly.pdbx_seq_one_letter_code
_entity_poly.pdbx_strand_id
1 'polypeptide(L)'
;VSWDNNESNDYVVAVDNANEAEDWLKMQTMLAAELKQKRKQAKIDEEIARVKAEEERLQLKAAAVEISLKQQRHIITCEPLTPQAGQKCTVRYNKNNTNLSFAEDVYLTGGFNRWKHANNLPEPLKMHKPVNPETDPFYTIEIDVPSDAWMCDFVFSSGVGEGAQY
;
A
#
# COMPACT_ATOMS: atom_id res chain seq x y z
N VAL A 1 35.98 -20.42 36.92
CA VAL A 1 35.79 -21.37 35.82
C VAL A 1 34.37 -21.18 35.34
N SER A 2 34.21 -20.70 34.12
CA SER A 2 32.88 -20.56 33.47
C SER A 2 32.55 -21.88 32.79
N TRP A 3 31.42 -22.47 33.14
CA TRP A 3 30.90 -23.65 32.47
C TRP A 3 29.99 -23.21 31.35
N ASP A 4 30.24 -23.68 30.15
CA ASP A 4 29.27 -23.58 29.06
C ASP A 4 28.30 -24.75 29.21
N ASN A 5 27.05 -24.44 29.50
CA ASN A 5 26.00 -25.40 29.76
C ASN A 5 24.81 -25.24 28.76
N ASN A 6 25.08 -24.74 27.57
CA ASN A 6 24.08 -24.60 26.50
C ASN A 6 22.76 -23.95 27.02
N GLU A 7 22.87 -22.77 27.62
CA GLU A 7 21.74 -22.02 28.18
C GLU A 7 20.92 -22.80 29.24
N SER A 8 21.62 -23.53 30.10
CA SER A 8 21.05 -24.39 31.13
C SER A 8 20.49 -25.74 30.66
N ASN A 9 20.81 -26.14 29.44
CA ASN A 9 20.55 -27.49 28.96
C ASN A 9 21.87 -28.26 28.80
N ASP A 10 21.86 -29.56 29.12
CA ASP A 10 23.01 -30.40 28.91
C ASP A 10 23.27 -30.64 27.41
N TYR A 11 24.56 -30.72 27.05
CA TYR A 11 24.89 -31.25 25.73
C TYR A 11 24.67 -32.77 25.74
N VAL A 12 23.73 -33.23 24.95
CA VAL A 12 23.40 -34.65 24.88
C VAL A 12 24.02 -35.24 23.60
N VAL A 13 24.82 -36.24 23.77
CA VAL A 13 25.38 -37.02 22.65
C VAL A 13 24.82 -38.43 22.74
N ALA A 14 24.12 -38.87 21.70
CA ALA A 14 23.64 -40.24 21.61
C ALA A 14 24.84 -41.18 21.42
N VAL A 15 24.90 -42.26 22.25
CA VAL A 15 25.90 -43.30 22.12
C VAL A 15 25.24 -44.49 21.45
N ASP A 16 25.76 -44.82 20.27
CA ASP A 16 25.19 -45.84 19.39
C ASP A 16 25.62 -47.24 19.70
N ASN A 17 24.66 -48.17 19.61
CA ASN A 17 24.97 -49.52 19.19
C ASN A 17 24.58 -49.70 17.73
N ALA A 18 25.15 -50.66 17.01
CA ALA A 18 25.06 -50.80 15.55
C ALA A 18 23.62 -50.88 14.97
N ASN A 19 22.60 -51.16 15.76
CA ASN A 19 21.21 -51.28 15.33
C ASN A 19 20.46 -49.91 15.43
N GLU A 20 20.89 -49.04 16.29
CA GLU A 20 20.30 -47.70 16.46
C GLU A 20 20.79 -46.70 15.39
N ALA A 21 22.00 -46.90 14.89
CA ALA A 21 22.60 -46.05 13.86
C ALA A 21 21.80 -46.06 12.54
N GLU A 22 21.28 -47.21 12.13
CA GLU A 22 20.46 -47.28 10.91
C GLU A 22 19.10 -46.59 11.08
N ASP A 23 18.47 -46.72 12.22
CA ASP A 23 17.18 -46.09 12.49
C ASP A 23 17.33 -44.57 12.66
N TRP A 24 18.42 -44.13 13.24
CA TRP A 24 18.75 -42.70 13.35
C TRP A 24 19.01 -42.07 11.97
N LEU A 25 19.75 -42.77 11.09
CA LEU A 25 19.98 -42.33 9.71
C LEU A 25 18.69 -42.24 8.90
N LYS A 26 17.79 -43.23 9.04
CA LYS A 26 16.45 -43.19 8.42
C LYS A 26 15.63 -42.02 8.91
N MET A 27 15.62 -41.77 10.22
CA MET A 27 14.92 -40.64 10.82
C MET A 27 15.47 -39.28 10.31
N GLN A 28 16.78 -39.11 10.23
CA GLN A 28 17.39 -37.89 9.67
C GLN A 28 17.04 -37.69 8.20
N THR A 29 17.05 -38.74 7.39
CA THR A 29 16.70 -38.68 5.97
C THR A 29 15.22 -38.30 5.79
N MET A 30 14.33 -38.85 6.61
CA MET A 30 12.91 -38.49 6.60
C MET A 30 12.70 -37.03 7.01
N LEU A 31 13.35 -36.58 8.06
CA LEU A 31 13.27 -35.18 8.53
C LEU A 31 13.80 -34.18 7.50
N ALA A 32 14.92 -34.53 6.84
CA ALA A 32 15.49 -33.73 5.77
C ALA A 32 14.56 -33.66 4.54
N ALA A 33 13.90 -34.77 4.21
CA ALA A 33 12.91 -34.82 3.12
C ALA A 33 11.67 -33.96 3.45
N GLU A 34 11.16 -34.05 4.68
CA GLU A 34 10.04 -33.27 5.15
C GLU A 34 10.34 -31.77 5.15
N LEU A 35 11.51 -31.35 5.65
CA LEU A 35 11.97 -29.97 5.61
C LEU A 35 12.10 -29.47 4.17
N LYS A 36 12.61 -30.29 3.27
CA LYS A 36 12.70 -29.95 1.84
C LYS A 36 11.34 -29.77 1.21
N GLN A 37 10.38 -30.60 1.58
CA GLN A 37 9.00 -30.50 1.11
C GLN A 37 8.31 -29.25 1.66
N LYS A 38 8.44 -28.96 2.97
CA LYS A 38 7.91 -27.72 3.59
C LYS A 38 8.48 -26.47 2.93
N ARG A 39 9.80 -26.44 2.65
CA ARG A 39 10.43 -25.31 1.94
C ARG A 39 9.92 -25.13 0.51
N LYS A 40 9.66 -26.26 -0.20
CA LYS A 40 9.05 -26.17 -1.54
C LYS A 40 7.62 -25.64 -1.47
N GLN A 41 6.82 -26.15 -0.53
CA GLN A 41 5.45 -25.69 -0.35
C GLN A 41 5.41 -24.21 0.01
N ALA A 42 6.23 -23.75 0.95
CA ALA A 42 6.30 -22.34 1.32
C ALA A 42 6.63 -21.41 0.14
N LYS A 43 7.53 -21.83 -0.77
CA LYS A 43 7.83 -21.06 -1.98
C LYS A 43 6.66 -21.01 -2.96
N ILE A 44 5.92 -22.10 -3.08
CA ILE A 44 4.72 -22.14 -3.93
C ILE A 44 3.64 -21.24 -3.35
N ASP A 45 3.42 -21.30 -2.05
CA ASP A 45 2.42 -20.48 -1.36
C ASP A 45 2.77 -18.98 -1.46
N GLU A 46 4.05 -18.64 -1.34
CA GLU A 46 4.55 -17.26 -1.52
C GLU A 46 4.30 -16.77 -2.96
N GLU A 47 4.59 -17.60 -3.96
CA GLU A 47 4.36 -17.25 -5.36
C GLU A 47 2.87 -17.10 -5.67
N ILE A 48 2.01 -17.98 -5.15
CA ILE A 48 0.55 -17.87 -5.28
C ILE A 48 0.06 -16.56 -4.63
N ALA A 49 0.56 -16.24 -3.45
CA ALA A 49 0.20 -15.00 -2.76
C ALA A 49 0.64 -13.76 -3.56
N ARG A 50 1.83 -13.80 -4.18
CA ARG A 50 2.34 -12.73 -5.03
C ARG A 50 1.47 -12.52 -6.27
N VAL A 51 1.13 -13.60 -6.98
CA VAL A 51 0.28 -13.53 -8.17
C VAL A 51 -1.10 -12.99 -7.82
N LYS A 52 -1.70 -13.48 -6.73
CA LYS A 52 -3.01 -13.01 -6.27
C LYS A 52 -3.00 -11.53 -5.89
N ALA A 53 -1.94 -11.05 -5.24
CA ALA A 53 -1.79 -9.64 -4.89
C ALA A 53 -1.64 -8.74 -6.14
N GLU A 54 -0.95 -9.24 -7.17
CA GLU A 54 -0.81 -8.50 -8.44
C GLU A 54 -2.12 -8.45 -9.23
N GLU A 55 -2.89 -9.54 -9.26
CA GLU A 55 -4.22 -9.57 -9.87
C GLU A 55 -5.17 -8.58 -9.16
N GLU A 56 -5.20 -8.58 -7.83
CA GLU A 56 -5.99 -7.65 -7.04
C GLU A 56 -5.60 -6.19 -7.32
N ARG A 57 -4.29 -5.93 -7.41
CA ARG A 57 -3.76 -4.61 -7.76
C ARG A 57 -4.25 -4.15 -9.14
N LEU A 58 -4.20 -5.03 -10.15
CA LEU A 58 -4.65 -4.71 -11.51
C LEU A 58 -6.16 -4.46 -11.56
N GLN A 59 -6.96 -5.23 -10.84
CA GLN A 59 -8.42 -5.02 -10.74
C GLN A 59 -8.74 -3.68 -10.08
N LEU A 60 -8.09 -3.34 -8.98
CA LEU A 60 -8.26 -2.05 -8.30
C LEU A 60 -7.87 -0.88 -9.20
N LYS A 61 -6.76 -1.02 -9.95
CA LYS A 61 -6.32 0.00 -10.89
C LYS A 61 -7.33 0.21 -12.02
N ALA A 62 -7.87 -0.87 -12.59
CA ALA A 62 -8.90 -0.78 -13.63
C ALA A 62 -10.19 -0.10 -13.12
N ALA A 63 -10.65 -0.47 -11.93
CA ALA A 63 -11.81 0.16 -11.29
C ALA A 63 -11.57 1.66 -11.01
N ALA A 64 -10.38 2.04 -10.55
CA ALA A 64 -10.03 3.44 -10.31
C ALA A 64 -10.02 4.25 -11.61
N VAL A 65 -9.52 3.70 -12.71
CA VAL A 65 -9.58 4.35 -14.03
C VAL A 65 -11.02 4.60 -14.47
N GLU A 66 -11.90 3.62 -14.31
CA GLU A 66 -13.31 3.77 -14.67
C GLU A 66 -14.01 4.88 -13.85
N ILE A 67 -13.78 4.91 -12.54
CA ILE A 67 -14.30 5.95 -11.65
C ILE A 67 -13.74 7.32 -12.05
N SER A 68 -12.44 7.42 -12.29
CA SER A 68 -11.79 8.65 -12.71
C SER A 68 -12.39 9.19 -14.00
N LEU A 69 -12.62 8.36 -15.00
CA LEU A 69 -13.25 8.76 -16.28
C LEU A 69 -14.66 9.31 -16.09
N LYS A 70 -15.44 8.75 -15.17
CA LYS A 70 -16.79 9.24 -14.83
C LYS A 70 -16.78 10.59 -14.11
N GLN A 71 -15.77 10.83 -13.27
CA GLN A 71 -15.68 12.04 -12.42
C GLN A 71 -14.95 13.20 -13.09
N GLN A 72 -14.13 12.95 -14.09
CA GLN A 72 -13.12 13.85 -14.66
C GLN A 72 -13.62 15.24 -15.07
N ARG A 73 -14.86 15.35 -15.52
CA ARG A 73 -15.36 16.61 -16.07
C ARG A 73 -16.13 17.47 -15.08
N HIS A 74 -16.53 16.92 -13.94
CA HIS A 74 -17.50 17.57 -13.06
C HIS A 74 -17.03 17.80 -11.63
N ILE A 75 -16.19 16.91 -11.09
CA ILE A 75 -15.80 16.95 -9.67
C ILE A 75 -14.29 17.02 -9.51
N ILE A 76 -13.56 16.06 -10.06
CA ILE A 76 -12.10 15.95 -9.91
C ILE A 76 -11.44 15.66 -11.26
N THR A 77 -10.29 16.27 -11.50
CA THR A 77 -9.42 15.93 -12.63
C THR A 77 -7.96 16.11 -12.22
N CYS A 78 -7.06 15.53 -12.98
CA CYS A 78 -5.61 15.64 -12.77
C CYS A 78 -4.92 16.13 -14.04
N GLU A 79 -3.82 16.83 -13.87
CA GLU A 79 -2.92 17.23 -14.95
C GLU A 79 -1.50 16.75 -14.63
N PRO A 80 -0.95 15.79 -15.41
CA PRO A 80 -1.57 15.11 -16.55
C PRO A 80 -2.79 14.28 -16.14
N LEU A 81 -3.70 14.05 -17.11
CA LEU A 81 -4.96 13.34 -16.90
C LEU A 81 -4.81 11.98 -16.21
N THR A 82 -3.70 11.30 -16.51
CA THR A 82 -3.25 10.11 -15.80
C THR A 82 -1.95 10.46 -15.10
N PRO A 83 -1.96 10.65 -13.77
CA PRO A 83 -0.74 10.90 -13.00
C PRO A 83 0.29 9.81 -13.24
N GLN A 84 1.54 10.21 -13.38
CA GLN A 84 2.65 9.29 -13.58
C GLN A 84 3.49 9.17 -12.31
N ALA A 85 3.85 7.95 -11.96
CA ALA A 85 4.73 7.67 -10.83
C ALA A 85 6.08 8.39 -11.00
N GLY A 86 6.57 9.01 -9.94
CA GLY A 86 7.79 9.79 -9.94
C GLY A 86 7.69 11.19 -10.55
N GLN A 87 6.48 11.66 -10.90
CA GLN A 87 6.26 12.99 -11.48
C GLN A 87 5.31 13.82 -10.63
N LYS A 88 5.32 15.13 -10.90
CA LYS A 88 4.34 16.05 -10.32
C LYS A 88 3.00 15.91 -11.01
N CYS A 89 1.95 16.09 -10.22
CA CYS A 89 0.58 16.06 -10.70
C CYS A 89 -0.19 17.24 -10.09
N THR A 90 -0.90 17.99 -10.91
CA THR A 90 -1.85 18.99 -10.43
C THR A 90 -3.21 18.36 -10.25
N VAL A 91 -3.70 18.31 -9.03
CA VAL A 91 -5.06 17.87 -8.70
C VAL A 91 -5.99 19.07 -8.78
N ARG A 92 -7.10 18.93 -9.50
CA ARG A 92 -8.13 19.95 -9.70
C ARG A 92 -9.46 19.43 -9.16
N TYR A 93 -10.11 20.19 -8.29
CA TYR A 93 -11.33 19.81 -7.60
C TYR A 93 -12.40 20.90 -7.70
N ASN A 94 -13.58 20.54 -8.18
CA ASN A 94 -14.74 21.43 -8.24
C ASN A 94 -15.70 21.11 -7.09
N LYS A 95 -15.71 21.93 -6.08
CA LYS A 95 -16.58 21.77 -4.91
C LYS A 95 -18.07 22.00 -5.18
N ASN A 96 -18.42 22.75 -6.24
CA ASN A 96 -19.79 23.19 -6.49
C ASN A 96 -20.80 22.06 -6.64
N ASN A 97 -20.31 20.87 -7.09
CA ASN A 97 -21.13 19.67 -7.27
C ASN A 97 -20.97 18.66 -6.11
N THR A 98 -20.53 19.12 -4.93
CA THR A 98 -20.24 18.27 -3.79
C THR A 98 -20.81 18.82 -2.49
N ASN A 99 -20.71 18.06 -1.41
CA ASN A 99 -21.10 18.48 -0.08
C ASN A 99 -20.28 19.68 0.44
N LEU A 100 -19.16 20.01 -0.20
CA LEU A 100 -18.28 21.12 0.16
C LEU A 100 -18.63 22.42 -0.59
N SER A 101 -19.74 22.50 -1.31
CA SER A 101 -20.15 23.69 -2.09
C SER A 101 -20.18 24.97 -1.25
N PHE A 102 -20.53 24.88 0.02
CA PHE A 102 -20.57 26.00 0.97
C PHE A 102 -19.18 26.43 1.48
N ALA A 103 -18.17 25.57 1.38
CA ALA A 103 -16.85 25.83 1.98
C ALA A 103 -16.13 26.99 1.26
N GLU A 104 -15.55 27.90 2.01
CA GLU A 104 -14.74 28.98 1.44
C GLU A 104 -13.38 28.46 0.98
N ASP A 105 -12.75 27.64 1.81
CA ASP A 105 -11.47 27.00 1.54
C ASP A 105 -11.69 25.51 1.37
N VAL A 106 -10.82 24.88 0.57
CA VAL A 106 -10.80 23.43 0.36
C VAL A 106 -9.39 22.92 0.68
N TYR A 107 -9.35 21.80 1.34
CA TYR A 107 -8.11 21.10 1.70
C TYR A 107 -8.12 19.70 1.11
N LEU A 108 -6.94 19.26 0.64
CA LEU A 108 -6.71 17.92 0.15
C LEU A 108 -5.90 17.14 1.17
N THR A 109 -6.35 15.94 1.48
CA THR A 109 -5.57 14.90 2.14
C THR A 109 -5.36 13.76 1.14
N GLY A 110 -4.14 13.30 0.96
CA GLY A 110 -3.81 12.33 -0.08
C GLY A 110 -3.11 11.10 0.46
N GLY A 111 -3.43 9.96 -0.11
CA GLY A 111 -2.75 8.70 0.11
C GLY A 111 -2.36 8.04 -1.19
N PHE A 112 -1.40 7.15 -1.12
CA PHE A 112 -0.97 6.35 -2.25
C PHE A 112 -1.11 4.87 -1.92
N ASN A 113 -1.39 4.06 -2.94
CA ASN A 113 -1.47 2.61 -2.82
C ASN A 113 -2.45 2.16 -1.72
N ARG A 114 -3.67 2.73 -1.70
CA ARG A 114 -4.70 2.50 -0.68
C ARG A 114 -4.25 2.90 0.72
N TRP A 115 -3.59 4.07 0.83
CA TRP A 115 -3.04 4.62 2.08
C TRP A 115 -1.94 3.78 2.73
N LYS A 116 -1.37 2.82 1.99
CA LYS A 116 -0.31 1.94 2.50
C LYS A 116 1.10 2.45 2.23
N HIS A 117 1.23 3.55 1.48
CA HIS A 117 2.54 4.11 1.12
C HIS A 117 3.13 4.93 2.27
N ALA A 118 4.47 4.90 2.44
CA ALA A 118 5.15 5.64 3.49
C ALA A 118 5.08 7.17 3.30
N ASN A 119 5.03 7.64 2.05
CA ASN A 119 4.99 9.06 1.69
C ASN A 119 3.56 9.55 1.40
N ASN A 120 2.58 9.11 2.18
CA ASN A 120 1.24 9.69 2.12
C ASN A 120 1.26 11.16 2.51
N LEU A 121 0.23 11.92 2.10
CA LEU A 121 -0.01 13.31 2.47
C LEU A 121 -1.11 13.34 3.55
N PRO A 122 -0.81 12.96 4.81
CA PRO A 122 -1.82 12.79 5.85
C PRO A 122 -2.32 14.13 6.40
N GLU A 123 -1.50 15.19 6.31
CA GLU A 123 -1.89 16.51 6.72
C GLU A 123 -2.68 17.21 5.62
N PRO A 124 -3.84 17.82 5.96
CA PRO A 124 -4.64 18.55 5.00
C PRO A 124 -3.87 19.72 4.38
N LEU A 125 -3.69 19.67 3.07
CA LEU A 125 -3.01 20.69 2.29
C LEU A 125 -4.04 21.66 1.72
N LYS A 126 -3.90 22.96 1.99
CA LYS A 126 -4.80 23.98 1.46
C LYS A 126 -4.67 24.09 -0.05
N MET A 127 -5.77 23.95 -0.76
CA MET A 127 -5.82 24.13 -2.21
C MET A 127 -5.89 25.60 -2.60
N HIS A 128 -5.34 25.94 -3.75
CA HIS A 128 -5.45 27.26 -4.34
C HIS A 128 -6.86 27.50 -4.87
N LYS A 129 -7.44 28.65 -4.53
CA LYS A 129 -8.76 29.05 -5.03
C LYS A 129 -8.72 29.31 -6.54
N PRO A 130 -9.83 29.05 -7.24
CA PRO A 130 -9.95 29.42 -8.65
C PRO A 130 -9.80 30.94 -8.86
N VAL A 131 -9.07 31.31 -9.90
CA VAL A 131 -8.87 32.73 -10.25
C VAL A 131 -10.15 33.33 -10.85
N ASN A 132 -10.84 32.56 -11.71
CA ASN A 132 -12.09 32.94 -12.32
C ASN A 132 -13.16 31.86 -12.08
N PRO A 133 -13.86 31.88 -10.94
CA PRO A 133 -14.80 30.81 -10.56
C PRO A 133 -15.94 30.58 -11.55
N GLU A 134 -16.32 31.59 -12.33
CA GLU A 134 -17.39 31.49 -13.31
C GLU A 134 -16.99 30.67 -14.57
N THR A 135 -15.74 30.77 -14.97
CA THR A 135 -15.21 30.08 -16.15
C THR A 135 -14.43 28.82 -15.82
N ASP A 136 -13.73 28.81 -14.69
CA ASP A 136 -12.95 27.68 -14.19
C ASP A 136 -13.16 27.54 -12.67
N PRO A 137 -14.14 26.72 -12.24
CA PRO A 137 -14.49 26.60 -10.81
C PRO A 137 -13.57 25.68 -10.00
N PHE A 138 -12.45 25.26 -10.56
CA PHE A 138 -11.59 24.26 -9.94
C PHE A 138 -10.59 24.86 -8.94
N TYR A 139 -10.60 24.33 -7.73
CA TYR A 139 -9.48 24.45 -6.79
C TYR A 139 -8.32 23.59 -7.26
N THR A 140 -7.10 24.06 -7.08
CA THR A 140 -5.91 23.39 -7.61
C THR A 140 -4.85 23.17 -6.55
N ILE A 141 -4.11 22.07 -6.65
CA ILE A 141 -2.91 21.83 -5.85
C ILE A 141 -1.94 20.92 -6.62
N GLU A 142 -0.65 21.22 -6.54
CA GLU A 142 0.40 20.36 -7.09
C GLU A 142 0.90 19.40 -6.00
N ILE A 143 1.03 18.14 -6.34
CA ILE A 143 1.55 17.08 -5.47
C ILE A 143 2.64 16.30 -6.19
N ASP A 144 3.58 15.77 -5.42
CA ASP A 144 4.60 14.84 -5.91
C ASP A 144 4.06 13.40 -5.80
N VAL A 145 4.02 12.69 -6.92
CA VAL A 145 3.60 11.28 -6.96
C VAL A 145 4.82 10.39 -6.74
N PRO A 146 4.86 9.53 -5.71
CA PRO A 146 5.98 8.63 -5.48
C PRO A 146 6.26 7.72 -6.69
N SER A 147 7.54 7.37 -6.89
CA SER A 147 7.97 6.57 -8.05
C SER A 147 7.43 5.14 -8.08
N ASP A 148 7.02 4.62 -6.94
CA ASP A 148 6.43 3.30 -6.75
C ASP A 148 4.92 3.36 -6.48
N ALA A 149 4.30 4.54 -6.64
CA ALA A 149 2.86 4.70 -6.55
C ALA A 149 2.18 4.10 -7.79
N TRP A 150 1.13 3.31 -7.54
CA TRP A 150 0.26 2.75 -8.59
C TRP A 150 -1.20 3.22 -8.48
N MET A 151 -1.54 3.90 -7.38
CA MET A 151 -2.85 4.51 -7.14
C MET A 151 -2.70 5.74 -6.25
N CYS A 152 -3.53 6.77 -6.52
CA CYS A 152 -3.70 7.94 -5.66
C CYS A 152 -5.11 7.92 -5.09
N ASP A 153 -5.22 8.11 -3.78
CA ASP A 153 -6.47 8.22 -3.05
C ASP A 153 -6.55 9.65 -2.48
N PHE A 154 -7.65 10.38 -2.73
CA PHE A 154 -7.84 11.75 -2.26
C PHE A 154 -9.09 11.87 -1.41
N VAL A 155 -8.98 12.69 -0.37
CA VAL A 155 -10.11 13.15 0.46
C VAL A 155 -10.05 14.66 0.50
N PHE A 156 -11.21 15.30 0.33
CA PHE A 156 -11.33 16.75 0.39
C PHE A 156 -12.11 17.17 1.64
N SER A 157 -11.72 18.28 2.26
CA SER A 157 -12.37 18.79 3.45
C SER A 157 -12.52 20.32 3.43
N SER A 158 -13.43 20.85 4.24
CA SER A 158 -13.66 22.30 4.39
C SER A 158 -12.68 22.98 5.34
N GLY A 159 -11.83 22.23 6.02
CA GLY A 159 -10.92 22.73 7.03
C GLY A 159 -9.99 21.67 7.60
N VAL A 160 -9.32 22.04 8.69
CA VAL A 160 -8.39 21.18 9.42
C VAL A 160 -8.91 20.97 10.85
N GLY A 161 -8.89 19.72 11.33
CA GLY A 161 -9.24 19.37 12.72
C GLY A 161 -10.73 19.11 12.97
N GLU A 162 -11.11 19.18 14.25
CA GLU A 162 -12.49 18.94 14.69
C GLU A 162 -13.45 19.97 14.09
N GLY A 163 -14.50 19.49 13.41
CA GLY A 163 -15.47 20.33 12.70
C GLY A 163 -15.25 20.47 11.20
N ALA A 164 -14.15 19.93 10.65
CA ALA A 164 -13.98 19.82 9.21
C ALA A 164 -15.04 18.87 8.62
N GLN A 165 -15.70 19.31 7.55
CA GLN A 165 -16.62 18.46 6.78
C GLN A 165 -15.90 17.86 5.59
N TYR A 166 -16.31 16.64 5.21
CA TYR A 166 -15.72 15.85 4.17
C TYR A 166 -16.73 15.54 3.05
#